data_c135acac345727fd526b793b5d91b842
#
_entry.id   c135acac345727fd526b793b5d91b842
#
_cell.length_a   1.000
_cell.length_b   1.000
_cell.length_c   1.000
_cell.angle_alpha   90.00
_cell.angle_beta   90.00
_cell.angle_gamma   90.00
#
_symmetry.space_group_name_H-M   'P 1'
#
loop_
_entity.id
_entity.type
_entity.pdbx_description
1 polymer ?
#
loop_
_entity_poly.entity_id
_entity_poly.type
_entity_poly.pdbx_seq_one_letter_code
_entity_poly.pdbx_strand_id
1 'polypeptide(L)'
;MNVWIMKPGNKSRGRGIVLLNKLEDVMAKMNPSTKSDTRYVIQKYIERPLLIHNTKFDIRQWFIITCSQPLTLWIYRESYLRFCSQKFSLTDFHESIHLCNHAIQCKYTNCGDRNPALPSDNMWDATTFKEFLKSQGHDKAWDDIIYPGMKQGLVGSLLASQEAMDRRKNSFELYGADFMVMDDFSVWLIEINSHPDMSYSRNNKAILKFNLLNVNL
;
A
#
# COMPACT_ATOMS: atom_id res chain seq x y z
N MET A 1 19.03 9.04 -5.65
CA MET A 1 18.21 10.11 -6.28
C MET A 1 17.42 10.87 -5.22
N ASN A 2 16.87 12.01 -5.54
CA ASN A 2 16.07 12.80 -4.59
C ASN A 2 14.64 12.93 -5.10
N VAL A 3 13.88 11.82 -5.07
CA VAL A 3 12.52 11.76 -5.58
C VAL A 3 11.51 11.98 -4.44
N TRP A 4 10.49 12.77 -4.72
CA TRP A 4 9.39 13.09 -3.81
C TRP A 4 8.06 12.70 -4.45
N ILE A 5 7.10 12.30 -3.63
CA ILE A 5 5.74 12.04 -4.05
C ILE A 5 4.82 13.11 -3.46
N MET A 6 4.02 13.71 -4.31
CA MET A 6 3.06 14.75 -3.94
C MET A 6 1.65 14.21 -4.10
N LYS A 7 0.87 14.24 -3.03
CA LYS A 7 -0.47 13.65 -2.94
C LYS A 7 -1.49 14.72 -2.58
N PRO A 8 -2.57 14.93 -3.35
CA PRO A 8 -3.65 15.84 -2.95
C PRO A 8 -4.44 15.24 -1.78
N GLY A 9 -4.68 16.04 -0.72
CA GLY A 9 -5.32 15.59 0.51
C GLY A 9 -6.81 15.24 0.38
N ASN A 10 -7.48 15.70 -0.68
CA ASN A 10 -8.92 15.52 -0.90
C ASN A 10 -9.26 14.52 -2.03
N LYS A 11 -8.27 13.78 -2.54
CA LYS A 11 -8.47 12.81 -3.61
C LYS A 11 -8.08 11.41 -3.16
N SER A 12 -8.73 10.41 -3.74
CA SER A 12 -8.51 9.00 -3.48
C SER A 12 -8.16 8.23 -4.76
N ARG A 13 -7.83 6.96 -4.64
CA ARG A 13 -7.58 6.03 -5.74
C ARG A 13 -6.39 6.45 -6.63
N GLY A 14 -5.36 7.08 -6.05
CA GLY A 14 -4.17 7.53 -6.77
C GLY A 14 -4.36 8.79 -7.62
N ARG A 15 -5.55 9.39 -7.66
CA ARG A 15 -5.84 10.54 -8.53
C ARG A 15 -5.04 11.77 -8.14
N GLY A 16 -4.29 12.32 -9.10
CA GLY A 16 -3.51 13.54 -8.93
C GLY A 16 -2.24 13.37 -8.11
N ILE A 17 -1.84 12.14 -7.80
CA ILE A 17 -0.53 11.83 -7.26
C ILE A 17 0.51 12.01 -8.35
N VAL A 18 1.61 12.69 -8.03
CA VAL A 18 2.73 12.90 -8.94
C VAL A 18 4.06 12.67 -8.23
N LEU A 19 5.04 12.18 -8.97
CA LEU A 19 6.43 12.08 -8.53
C LEU A 19 7.22 13.25 -9.12
N LEU A 20 8.10 13.83 -8.31
CA LEU A 20 8.89 15.01 -8.64
C LEU A 20 10.29 14.86 -8.06
N ASN A 21 11.30 15.38 -8.75
CA ASN A 21 12.70 15.37 -8.29
C ASN A 21 13.35 16.76 -8.29
N LYS A 22 12.58 17.80 -8.60
CA LYS A 22 13.03 19.20 -8.60
C LYS A 22 12.13 20.02 -7.70
N LEU A 23 12.74 20.91 -6.91
CA LEU A 23 12.02 21.81 -6.01
C LEU A 23 11.12 22.78 -6.78
N GLU A 24 11.59 23.28 -7.92
CA GLU A 24 10.86 24.22 -8.77
C GLU A 24 9.51 23.61 -9.24
N ASP A 25 9.50 22.32 -9.59
CA ASP A 25 8.29 21.61 -10.03
C ASP A 25 7.29 21.46 -8.86
N VAL A 26 7.80 21.22 -7.65
CA VAL A 26 6.98 21.16 -6.44
C VAL A 26 6.35 22.51 -6.16
N MET A 27 7.15 23.59 -6.18
CA MET A 27 6.68 24.97 -5.93
C MET A 27 5.68 25.42 -6.98
N ALA A 28 5.89 25.11 -8.26
CA ALA A 28 4.96 25.41 -9.34
C ALA A 28 3.58 24.77 -9.14
N LYS A 29 3.55 23.52 -8.62
CA LYS A 29 2.29 22.83 -8.31
C LYS A 29 1.59 23.34 -7.05
N MET A 30 2.34 23.87 -6.09
CA MET A 30 1.79 24.44 -4.84
C MET A 30 1.21 25.83 -5.05
N ASN A 31 1.67 26.58 -6.06
CA ASN A 31 1.20 27.94 -6.39
C ASN A 31 0.44 27.93 -7.72
N PRO A 32 -0.72 27.27 -7.82
CA PRO A 32 -1.52 27.35 -9.01
C PRO A 32 -2.04 28.78 -9.16
N SER A 33 -2.03 29.30 -10.38
CA SER A 33 -2.60 30.60 -10.74
C SER A 33 -4.12 30.69 -10.53
N THR A 34 -4.77 29.58 -10.23
CA THR A 34 -6.18 29.47 -9.83
C THR A 34 -6.28 29.11 -8.34
N LYS A 35 -7.13 29.82 -7.59
CA LYS A 35 -7.45 29.58 -6.17
C LYS A 35 -8.00 28.17 -5.98
N SER A 36 -7.13 27.17 -5.86
CA SER A 36 -7.48 25.82 -5.47
C SER A 36 -7.13 25.64 -4.00
N ASP A 37 -8.13 25.42 -3.15
CA ASP A 37 -7.95 25.07 -1.72
C ASP A 37 -7.38 23.65 -1.53
N THR A 38 -6.76 23.08 -2.55
CA THR A 38 -6.21 21.73 -2.48
C THR A 38 -4.96 21.73 -1.61
N ARG A 39 -5.04 21.08 -0.46
CA ARG A 39 -3.89 20.80 0.39
C ARG A 39 -3.15 19.58 -0.16
N TYR A 40 -1.83 19.62 -0.10
CA TYR A 40 -0.98 18.52 -0.57
C TYR A 40 -0.15 17.97 0.58
N VAL A 41 0.06 16.66 0.55
CA VAL A 41 1.09 15.99 1.34
C VAL A 41 2.29 15.76 0.41
N ILE A 42 3.46 16.25 0.81
CA ILE A 42 4.72 16.01 0.12
C ILE A 42 5.52 15.04 0.99
N GLN A 43 5.85 13.89 0.43
CA GLN A 43 6.48 12.80 1.15
C GLN A 43 7.72 12.33 0.38
N LYS A 44 8.79 11.97 1.11
CA LYS A 44 9.94 11.32 0.47
C LYS A 44 9.50 10.01 -0.19
N TYR A 45 9.85 9.86 -1.46
CA TYR A 45 9.52 8.65 -2.20
C TYR A 45 10.44 7.48 -1.78
N ILE A 46 9.90 6.27 -1.77
CA ILE A 46 10.65 5.04 -1.51
C ILE A 46 11.35 4.65 -2.81
N GLU A 47 12.62 5.03 -2.95
CA GLU A 47 13.42 4.86 -4.17
C GLU A 47 13.99 3.45 -4.34
N ARG A 48 14.05 2.68 -3.24
CA ARG A 48 14.59 1.32 -3.21
C ARG A 48 13.53 0.31 -2.71
N PRO A 49 12.39 0.19 -3.40
CA PRO A 49 11.41 -0.82 -3.03
C PRO A 49 11.95 -2.21 -3.38
N LEU A 50 11.49 -3.22 -2.64
CA LEU A 50 11.64 -4.60 -3.09
C LEU A 50 10.92 -4.76 -4.44
N LEU A 51 11.61 -5.33 -5.42
CA LEU A 51 11.06 -5.58 -6.74
C LEU A 51 10.90 -7.08 -6.98
N ILE A 52 9.78 -7.48 -7.55
CA ILE A 52 9.57 -8.83 -8.04
C ILE A 52 9.65 -8.79 -9.57
N HIS A 53 10.63 -9.46 -10.13
CA HIS A 53 10.90 -9.46 -11.58
C HIS A 53 10.97 -8.02 -12.15
N ASN A 54 11.72 -7.13 -11.51
CA ASN A 54 11.87 -5.72 -11.86
C ASN A 54 10.57 -4.90 -11.82
N THR A 55 9.53 -5.41 -11.15
CA THR A 55 8.22 -4.77 -11.06
C THR A 55 7.94 -4.37 -9.62
N LYS A 56 7.48 -3.14 -9.44
CA LYS A 56 7.07 -2.60 -8.15
C LYS A 56 5.71 -3.20 -7.74
N PHE A 57 5.54 -3.41 -6.45
CA PHE A 57 4.29 -3.82 -5.84
C PHE A 57 4.06 -3.10 -4.52
N ASP A 58 2.84 -3.15 -4.02
CA ASP A 58 2.47 -2.86 -2.65
C ASP A 58 1.69 -4.04 -2.05
N ILE A 59 1.52 -4.02 -0.72
CA ILE A 59 0.74 -5.03 0.00
C ILE A 59 -0.51 -4.36 0.56
N ARG A 60 -1.69 -4.88 0.23
CA ARG A 60 -2.96 -4.55 0.85
C ARG A 60 -3.24 -5.50 2.01
N GLN A 61 -3.45 -4.94 3.19
CA GLN A 61 -3.84 -5.65 4.40
C GLN A 61 -5.16 -5.13 4.94
N TRP A 62 -6.13 -5.98 5.16
CA TRP A 62 -7.37 -5.60 5.84
C TRP A 62 -7.27 -5.80 7.34
N PHE A 63 -7.94 -4.92 8.06
CA PHE A 63 -8.07 -5.01 9.51
C PHE A 63 -9.37 -4.37 9.98
N ILE A 64 -9.82 -4.75 11.19
CA ILE A 64 -11.04 -4.26 11.82
C ILE A 64 -10.68 -3.66 13.17
N ILE A 65 -11.25 -2.51 13.47
CA ILE A 65 -11.24 -1.92 14.82
C ILE A 65 -12.60 -2.15 15.44
N THR A 66 -12.64 -2.77 16.61
CA THR A 66 -13.86 -3.05 17.36
C THR A 66 -13.99 -2.22 18.62
N CYS A 67 -12.90 -1.63 19.09
CA CYS A 67 -12.88 -0.70 20.22
C CYS A 67 -11.70 0.26 20.08
N SER A 68 -11.93 1.54 20.32
CA SER A 68 -10.85 2.54 20.32
C SER A 68 -10.16 2.66 21.69
N GLN A 69 -10.85 2.32 22.78
CA GLN A 69 -10.31 2.36 24.15
C GLN A 69 -10.94 1.27 25.05
N PRO A 70 -10.19 0.22 25.43
CA PRO A 70 -8.83 -0.09 24.96
C PRO A 70 -8.83 -0.37 23.45
N LEU A 71 -7.73 -0.03 22.77
CA LEU A 71 -7.63 -0.28 21.33
C LEU A 71 -7.68 -1.78 21.05
N THR A 72 -8.71 -2.21 20.32
CA THR A 72 -8.88 -3.61 19.97
C THR A 72 -8.87 -3.73 18.45
N LEU A 73 -7.81 -4.35 17.95
CA LEU A 73 -7.49 -4.49 16.54
C LEU A 73 -7.50 -5.95 16.11
N TRP A 74 -8.16 -6.24 15.01
CA TRP A 74 -8.19 -7.56 14.39
C TRP A 74 -7.60 -7.46 12.99
N ILE A 75 -6.54 -8.19 12.71
CA ILE A 75 -5.88 -8.21 11.40
C ILE A 75 -6.27 -9.50 10.67
N TYR A 76 -6.65 -9.37 9.40
CA TYR A 76 -6.84 -10.55 8.55
C TYR A 76 -5.51 -11.28 8.37
N ARG A 77 -5.55 -12.60 8.37
CA ARG A 77 -4.35 -13.42 8.15
C ARG A 77 -3.82 -13.24 6.73
N GLU A 78 -4.74 -13.11 5.79
CA GLU A 78 -4.41 -13.00 4.39
C GLU A 78 -4.26 -11.54 3.98
N SER A 79 -3.23 -11.29 3.22
CA SER A 79 -3.00 -10.05 2.50
C SER A 79 -2.79 -10.36 1.02
N TYR A 80 -2.73 -9.34 0.19
CA TYR A 80 -2.43 -9.54 -1.22
C TYR A 80 -1.55 -8.42 -1.76
N LEU A 81 -0.75 -8.77 -2.78
CA LEU A 81 0.12 -7.87 -3.49
C LEU A 81 -0.60 -7.30 -4.71
N ARG A 82 -0.34 -6.03 -5.00
CA ARG A 82 -0.78 -5.37 -6.23
C ARG A 82 0.45 -4.89 -6.99
N PHE A 83 0.57 -5.31 -8.23
CA PHE A 83 1.71 -5.00 -9.09
C PHE A 83 1.41 -3.81 -9.99
N CYS A 84 2.46 -3.04 -10.29
CA CYS A 84 2.44 -2.13 -11.42
C CYS A 84 2.42 -2.89 -12.75
N SER A 85 1.84 -2.30 -13.80
CA SER A 85 1.80 -2.88 -15.15
C SER A 85 3.11 -2.74 -15.90
N GLN A 86 3.97 -1.82 -15.47
CA GLN A 86 5.24 -1.50 -16.11
C GLN A 86 6.41 -1.84 -15.18
N LYS A 87 7.59 -2.07 -15.78
CA LYS A 87 8.84 -2.26 -15.03
C LYS A 87 9.20 -0.99 -14.25
N PHE A 88 9.78 -1.18 -13.06
CA PHE A 88 10.20 -0.06 -12.22
C PHE A 88 11.36 0.72 -12.84
N SER A 89 11.26 2.03 -12.80
CA SER A 89 12.29 2.97 -13.23
C SER A 89 12.26 4.22 -12.35
N LEU A 90 13.40 4.83 -12.12
CA LEU A 90 13.52 6.16 -11.47
C LEU A 90 13.83 7.28 -12.47
N THR A 91 13.86 6.96 -13.76
CA THR A 91 14.04 7.94 -14.85
C THR A 91 12.72 8.35 -15.50
N ASP A 92 11.68 7.54 -15.33
CA ASP A 92 10.31 7.81 -15.79
C ASP A 92 9.37 7.78 -14.59
N PHE A 93 8.63 8.89 -14.37
CA PHE A 93 7.72 9.06 -13.24
C PHE A 93 6.24 8.80 -13.60
N HIS A 94 6.00 8.03 -14.64
CA HIS A 94 4.65 7.69 -15.07
C HIS A 94 3.89 6.87 -14.01
N GLU A 95 2.60 7.16 -13.82
CA GLU A 95 1.78 6.53 -12.77
C GLU A 95 1.70 5.00 -12.89
N SER A 96 1.77 4.43 -14.10
CA SER A 96 1.75 2.97 -14.34
C SER A 96 2.97 2.23 -13.78
N ILE A 97 4.07 2.96 -13.52
CA ILE A 97 5.34 2.44 -12.98
C ILE A 97 5.34 2.50 -11.45
N HIS A 98 4.67 3.51 -10.87
CA HIS A 98 4.88 3.89 -9.48
C HIS A 98 3.67 3.71 -8.57
N LEU A 99 2.44 3.73 -9.10
CA LEU A 99 1.20 3.66 -8.32
C LEU A 99 0.52 2.30 -8.50
N CYS A 100 0.58 1.46 -7.47
CA CYS A 100 0.02 0.10 -7.50
C CYS A 100 -1.51 0.05 -7.31
N ASN A 101 -2.17 1.20 -7.10
CA ASN A 101 -3.61 1.26 -6.95
C ASN A 101 -4.33 0.61 -8.14
N HIS A 102 -5.26 -0.32 -7.89
CA HIS A 102 -6.01 -0.99 -8.94
C HIS A 102 -6.68 -0.01 -9.91
N ALA A 103 -7.29 1.08 -9.39
CA ALA A 103 -7.93 2.12 -10.21
C ALA A 103 -6.97 2.85 -11.16
N ILE A 104 -5.67 2.79 -10.92
CA ILE A 104 -4.64 3.28 -11.84
C ILE A 104 -4.26 2.18 -12.82
N GLN A 105 -3.92 1.00 -12.31
CA GLN A 105 -3.37 -0.07 -13.14
C GLN A 105 -4.36 -0.62 -14.17
N CYS A 106 -5.67 -0.60 -13.89
CA CYS A 106 -6.69 -1.03 -14.84
C CYS A 106 -6.81 -0.14 -16.12
N LYS A 107 -6.16 1.04 -16.12
CA LYS A 107 -6.10 1.92 -17.31
C LYS A 107 -5.01 1.50 -18.31
N TYR A 108 -4.11 0.63 -17.90
CA TYR A 108 -2.89 0.30 -18.65
C TYR A 108 -2.84 -1.18 -18.96
N THR A 109 -2.29 -1.50 -20.13
CA THR A 109 -1.90 -2.86 -20.48
C THR A 109 -0.55 -3.19 -19.84
N ASN A 110 -0.37 -4.45 -19.45
CA ASN A 110 0.92 -4.91 -18.95
C ASN A 110 1.99 -4.81 -20.04
N CYS A 111 3.21 -4.44 -19.63
CA CYS A 111 4.35 -4.33 -20.52
C CYS A 111 4.61 -5.65 -21.27
N GLY A 112 4.86 -5.57 -22.58
CA GLY A 112 5.01 -6.76 -23.44
C GLY A 112 6.25 -7.60 -23.12
N ASP A 113 7.27 -7.01 -22.48
CA ASP A 113 8.50 -7.68 -22.02
C ASP A 113 8.47 -7.99 -20.51
N ARG A 114 7.29 -7.93 -19.90
CA ARG A 114 7.07 -8.29 -18.50
C ARG A 114 7.34 -9.76 -18.28
N ASN A 115 7.95 -10.11 -17.15
CA ASN A 115 8.21 -11.50 -16.81
C ASN A 115 6.89 -12.31 -16.76
N PRO A 116 6.79 -13.44 -17.47
CA PRO A 116 5.57 -14.26 -17.53
C PRO A 116 5.18 -14.90 -16.17
N ALA A 117 6.08 -14.94 -15.18
CA ALA A 117 5.76 -15.38 -13.83
C ALA A 117 4.86 -14.38 -13.08
N LEU A 118 4.78 -13.11 -13.53
CA LEU A 118 3.87 -12.12 -12.95
C LEU A 118 2.45 -12.33 -13.50
N PRO A 119 1.41 -12.23 -12.65
CA PRO A 119 0.04 -12.48 -13.02
C PRO A 119 -0.51 -11.43 -13.97
N SER A 120 -1.38 -11.83 -14.89
CA SER A 120 -2.00 -10.90 -15.86
C SER A 120 -2.96 -9.90 -15.19
N ASP A 121 -3.55 -10.27 -14.06
CA ASP A 121 -4.46 -9.43 -13.26
C ASP A 121 -3.74 -8.53 -12.24
N ASN A 122 -2.40 -8.55 -12.26
CA ASN A 122 -1.54 -7.73 -11.38
C ASN A 122 -1.72 -8.01 -9.88
N MET A 123 -2.11 -9.22 -9.49
CA MET A 123 -2.32 -9.56 -8.09
C MET A 123 -1.71 -10.92 -7.73
N TRP A 124 -1.05 -10.99 -6.57
CA TRP A 124 -0.69 -12.23 -5.88
C TRP A 124 -1.31 -12.28 -4.51
N ASP A 125 -1.63 -13.47 -4.03
CA ASP A 125 -1.90 -13.69 -2.63
C ASP A 125 -0.60 -13.77 -1.80
N ALA A 126 -0.74 -13.69 -0.48
CA ALA A 126 0.41 -13.75 0.43
C ALA A 126 1.13 -15.11 0.36
N THR A 127 0.43 -16.19 0.04
CA THR A 127 1.02 -17.54 -0.07
C THR A 127 1.99 -17.59 -1.24
N THR A 128 1.58 -17.11 -2.41
CA THR A 128 2.44 -17.01 -3.60
C THR A 128 3.68 -16.13 -3.33
N PHE A 129 3.50 -15.03 -2.59
CA PHE A 129 4.63 -14.19 -2.21
C PHE A 129 5.62 -14.90 -1.25
N LYS A 130 5.13 -15.63 -0.27
CA LYS A 130 5.98 -16.44 0.61
C LYS A 130 6.76 -17.50 -0.15
N GLU A 131 6.12 -18.18 -1.10
CA GLU A 131 6.79 -19.15 -1.98
C GLU A 131 7.87 -18.47 -2.83
N PHE A 132 7.60 -17.29 -3.36
CA PHE A 132 8.61 -16.49 -4.07
C PHE A 132 9.79 -16.16 -3.15
N LEU A 133 9.56 -15.62 -1.95
CA LEU A 133 10.63 -15.32 -0.99
C LEU A 133 11.46 -16.56 -0.68
N LYS A 134 10.80 -17.70 -0.45
CA LYS A 134 11.48 -18.98 -0.22
C LYS A 134 12.35 -19.38 -1.42
N SER A 135 11.87 -19.22 -2.64
CA SER A 135 12.62 -19.53 -3.86
C SER A 135 13.88 -18.65 -4.02
N GLN A 136 13.85 -17.44 -3.41
CA GLN A 136 14.99 -16.52 -3.38
C GLN A 136 15.92 -16.73 -2.18
N GLY A 137 15.70 -17.74 -1.35
CA GLY A 137 16.48 -18.02 -0.14
C GLY A 137 16.11 -17.18 1.09
N HIS A 138 14.96 -16.54 1.06
CA HIS A 138 14.45 -15.65 2.13
C HIS A 138 13.19 -16.21 2.79
N ASP A 139 13.17 -17.50 3.11
CA ASP A 139 12.02 -18.25 3.63
C ASP A 139 11.41 -17.68 4.91
N LYS A 140 12.23 -17.03 5.74
CA LYS A 140 11.80 -16.42 7.00
C LYS A 140 11.44 -14.93 6.91
N ALA A 141 11.74 -14.28 5.78
CA ALA A 141 11.59 -12.82 5.66
C ALA A 141 10.14 -12.36 5.92
N TRP A 142 9.15 -13.14 5.49
CA TRP A 142 7.74 -12.80 5.75
C TRP A 142 7.40 -12.87 7.23
N ASP A 143 7.71 -13.98 7.90
CA ASP A 143 7.25 -14.23 9.25
C ASP A 143 8.07 -13.47 10.31
N ASP A 144 9.37 -13.24 10.04
CA ASP A 144 10.28 -12.60 11.00
C ASP A 144 10.42 -11.08 10.81
N ILE A 145 10.18 -10.56 9.60
CA ILE A 145 10.43 -9.14 9.30
C ILE A 145 9.17 -8.45 8.74
N ILE A 146 8.64 -8.94 7.60
CA ILE A 146 7.60 -8.21 6.86
C ILE A 146 6.29 -8.13 7.64
N TYR A 147 5.74 -9.28 8.05
CA TYR A 147 4.47 -9.31 8.75
C TYR A 147 4.53 -8.66 10.15
N PRO A 148 5.57 -8.85 10.96
CA PRO A 148 5.77 -8.07 12.20
C PRO A 148 5.89 -6.58 11.95
N GLY A 149 6.62 -6.14 10.92
CA GLY A 149 6.74 -4.73 10.55
C GLY A 149 5.41 -4.10 10.13
N MET A 150 4.57 -4.84 9.39
CA MET A 150 3.21 -4.41 9.05
C MET A 150 2.36 -4.20 10.32
N LYS A 151 2.39 -5.15 11.27
CA LYS A 151 1.68 -5.02 12.55
C LYS A 151 2.16 -3.81 13.33
N GLN A 152 3.47 -3.63 13.46
CA GLN A 152 4.06 -2.50 14.18
C GLN A 152 3.63 -1.17 13.57
N GLY A 153 3.64 -1.05 12.24
CA GLY A 153 3.20 0.15 11.52
C GLY A 153 1.73 0.49 11.79
N LEU A 154 0.84 -0.53 11.77
CA LEU A 154 -0.58 -0.35 12.09
C LEU A 154 -0.77 0.08 13.54
N VAL A 155 -0.22 -0.67 14.48
CA VAL A 155 -0.37 -0.41 15.92
C VAL A 155 0.14 0.99 16.27
N GLY A 156 1.34 1.35 15.79
CA GLY A 156 1.92 2.67 16.04
C GLY A 156 1.06 3.81 15.51
N SER A 157 0.54 3.69 14.29
CA SER A 157 -0.33 4.70 13.68
C SER A 157 -1.67 4.85 14.40
N LEU A 158 -2.27 3.73 14.81
CA LEU A 158 -3.55 3.73 15.52
C LEU A 158 -3.41 4.28 16.94
N LEU A 159 -2.35 3.92 17.65
CA LEU A 159 -2.06 4.49 18.99
C LEU A 159 -1.83 6.01 18.92
N ALA A 160 -1.09 6.47 17.91
CA ALA A 160 -0.86 7.91 17.70
C ALA A 160 -2.16 8.69 17.37
N SER A 161 -3.19 8.00 16.86
CA SER A 161 -4.48 8.61 16.48
C SER A 161 -5.58 8.32 17.49
N GLN A 162 -5.33 7.53 18.53
CA GLN A 162 -6.33 6.96 19.44
C GLN A 162 -7.18 8.03 20.14
N GLU A 163 -6.56 9.13 20.55
CA GLU A 163 -7.26 10.23 21.23
C GLU A 163 -8.28 10.93 20.32
N ALA A 164 -8.04 10.93 19.01
CA ALA A 164 -8.94 11.51 18.02
C ALA A 164 -10.04 10.55 17.55
N MET A 165 -10.03 9.29 18.01
CA MET A 165 -11.03 8.29 17.64
C MET A 165 -12.26 8.39 18.53
N ASP A 166 -13.45 8.41 17.90
CA ASP A 166 -14.72 8.33 18.61
C ASP A 166 -14.85 7.02 19.38
N ARG A 167 -15.34 7.11 20.62
CA ARG A 167 -15.69 5.94 21.44
C ARG A 167 -17.11 5.51 21.11
N ARG A 168 -17.26 4.48 20.31
CA ARG A 168 -18.58 3.90 19.97
C ARG A 168 -18.69 2.51 20.56
N LYS A 169 -19.82 2.24 21.23
CA LYS A 169 -20.14 0.89 21.74
C LYS A 169 -20.81 0.07 20.65
N ASN A 170 -20.57 -1.24 20.66
CA ASN A 170 -21.22 -2.22 19.76
C ASN A 170 -21.10 -1.86 18.26
N SER A 171 -19.95 -1.29 17.88
CA SER A 171 -19.63 -0.94 16.50
C SER A 171 -18.28 -1.50 16.09
N PHE A 172 -18.09 -1.64 14.80
CA PHE A 172 -16.79 -1.96 14.22
C PHE A 172 -16.61 -1.17 12.94
N GLU A 173 -15.36 -1.02 12.53
CA GLU A 173 -15.05 -0.39 11.25
C GLU A 173 -13.94 -1.18 10.55
N LEU A 174 -14.16 -1.44 9.26
CA LEU A 174 -13.23 -2.16 8.41
C LEU A 174 -12.34 -1.18 7.66
N TYR A 175 -11.05 -1.42 7.70
CA TYR A 175 -10.02 -0.62 7.04
C TYR A 175 -9.15 -1.46 6.11
N GLY A 176 -8.54 -0.79 5.14
CA GLY A 176 -7.48 -1.36 4.32
C GLY A 176 -6.20 -0.55 4.46
N ALA A 177 -5.12 -1.20 4.84
CA ALA A 177 -3.79 -0.58 4.90
C ALA A 177 -2.96 -0.97 3.70
N ASP A 178 -2.21 -0.01 3.16
CA ASP A 178 -1.28 -0.20 2.05
C ASP A 178 0.15 -0.09 2.56
N PHE A 179 0.96 -1.11 2.30
CA PHE A 179 2.35 -1.19 2.72
C PHE A 179 3.31 -1.30 1.54
N MET A 180 4.48 -0.73 1.72
CA MET A 180 5.61 -0.90 0.83
C MET A 180 6.72 -1.67 1.55
N VAL A 181 7.29 -2.65 0.86
CA VAL A 181 8.47 -3.38 1.34
C VAL A 181 9.69 -2.81 0.64
N MET A 182 10.77 -2.56 1.40
CA MET A 182 12.06 -2.12 0.89
C MET A 182 12.91 -3.33 0.46
N ASP A 183 13.99 -3.07 -0.25
CA ASP A 183 14.95 -4.09 -0.69
C ASP A 183 15.70 -4.79 0.47
N ASP A 184 15.67 -4.24 1.67
CA ASP A 184 16.15 -4.83 2.93
C ASP A 184 15.05 -5.52 3.75
N PHE A 185 13.85 -5.71 3.17
CA PHE A 185 12.63 -6.24 3.78
C PHE A 185 11.99 -5.36 4.86
N SER A 186 12.53 -4.18 5.15
CA SER A 186 11.84 -3.23 6.04
C SER A 186 10.52 -2.77 5.43
N VAL A 187 9.53 -2.46 6.27
CA VAL A 187 8.15 -2.20 5.85
C VAL A 187 7.74 -0.79 6.23
N TRP A 188 7.10 -0.11 5.28
CA TRP A 188 6.52 1.22 5.49
C TRP A 188 5.02 1.20 5.27
N LEU A 189 4.27 1.69 6.25
CA LEU A 189 2.86 1.98 6.09
C LEU A 189 2.71 3.23 5.21
N ILE A 190 1.98 3.09 4.12
CA ILE A 190 1.80 4.16 3.12
C ILE A 190 0.52 4.94 3.36
N GLU A 191 -0.58 4.22 3.59
CA GLU A 191 -1.90 4.83 3.86
C GLU A 191 -2.84 3.83 4.55
N ILE A 192 -3.83 4.38 5.26
CA ILE A 192 -4.97 3.63 5.77
C ILE A 192 -6.23 4.16 5.07
N ASN A 193 -7.01 3.27 4.48
CA ASN A 193 -8.25 3.55 3.78
C ASN A 193 -9.43 3.16 4.66
N SER A 194 -10.29 4.12 5.00
CA SER A 194 -11.52 3.90 5.81
C SER A 194 -12.64 3.21 5.03
N HIS A 195 -12.61 3.27 3.70
CA HIS A 195 -13.60 2.61 2.84
C HIS A 195 -12.85 1.78 1.78
N PRO A 196 -12.23 0.65 2.20
CA PRO A 196 -11.48 -0.18 1.26
C PRO A 196 -12.45 -0.83 0.26
N ASP A 197 -12.05 -0.79 -1.02
CA ASP A 197 -12.81 -1.49 -2.06
C ASP A 197 -12.67 -3.00 -1.86
N MET A 198 -13.78 -3.66 -1.61
CA MET A 198 -13.88 -5.11 -1.44
C MET A 198 -14.47 -5.81 -2.66
N SER A 199 -14.85 -5.05 -3.70
CA SER A 199 -15.59 -5.57 -4.86
C SER A 199 -14.73 -6.42 -5.78
N TYR A 200 -13.40 -6.38 -5.66
CA TYR A 200 -12.50 -7.01 -6.62
C TYR A 200 -11.51 -7.99 -5.98
N SER A 201 -11.71 -9.25 -6.25
CA SER A 201 -10.72 -10.19 -6.77
C SER A 201 -11.37 -11.55 -7.03
N ARG A 202 -11.06 -12.18 -8.15
CA ARG A 202 -11.38 -13.60 -8.40
C ARG A 202 -10.75 -14.50 -7.33
N ASN A 203 -9.65 -14.05 -6.72
CA ASN A 203 -8.97 -14.70 -5.60
C ASN A 203 -9.55 -14.30 -4.23
N ASN A 204 -10.28 -13.19 -4.10
CA ASN A 204 -10.86 -12.71 -2.84
C ASN A 204 -12.02 -13.57 -2.31
N LYS A 205 -12.58 -14.50 -3.08
CA LYS A 205 -13.53 -15.49 -2.54
C LYS A 205 -12.92 -16.35 -1.43
N ALA A 206 -11.61 -16.47 -1.38
CA ALA A 206 -10.89 -17.16 -0.30
C ALA A 206 -10.55 -16.23 0.88
N ILE A 207 -10.35 -14.93 0.64
CA ILE A 207 -9.97 -13.94 1.66
C ILE A 207 -11.15 -13.61 2.59
N LEU A 208 -12.38 -13.71 2.10
CA LEU A 208 -13.59 -13.54 2.91
C LEU A 208 -13.88 -14.71 3.87
N LYS A 209 -13.05 -15.76 3.90
CA LYS A 209 -13.07 -16.72 4.99
C LYS A 209 -12.46 -16.03 6.22
N PHE A 210 -13.31 -15.66 7.16
CA PHE A 210 -13.02 -14.97 8.41
C PHE A 210 -11.89 -15.62 9.23
N ASN A 211 -10.65 -15.26 8.92
CA ASN A 211 -9.48 -15.62 9.71
C ASN A 211 -8.86 -14.33 10.28
N LEU A 212 -9.49 -13.81 11.33
CA LEU A 212 -9.01 -12.63 12.05
C LEU A 212 -8.04 -13.09 13.16
N LEU A 213 -6.95 -12.36 13.30
CA LEU A 213 -6.03 -12.46 14.44
C LEU A 213 -6.25 -11.25 15.34
N ASN A 214 -6.56 -11.48 16.62
CA ASN A 214 -6.55 -10.42 17.61
C ASN A 214 -5.10 -10.01 17.88
N VAL A 215 -4.84 -8.71 17.81
CA VAL A 215 -3.59 -8.11 18.25
C VAL A 215 -3.86 -7.59 19.65
N ASN A 216 -3.52 -8.39 20.68
CA ASN A 216 -3.52 -7.91 22.05
C ASN A 216 -2.38 -6.89 22.18
N LEU A 217 -2.74 -5.68 22.61
CA LEU A 217 -1.84 -4.56 22.90
C LEU A 217 -1.51 -4.53 24.39
#